data_5d9040f6f86a09558b0c933664f8712b
#
_entry.id   5d9040f6f86a09558b0c933664f8712b
#
_cell.length_a   1.000
_cell.length_b   1.000
_cell.length_c   1.000
_cell.angle_alpha   90.00
_cell.angle_beta   90.00
_cell.angle_gamma   90.00
#
_symmetry.space_group_name_H-M   'P 1'
#
loop_
_entity.id
_entity.type
_entity.pdbx_description
1 polymer ?
#
loop_
_entity_poly.entity_id
_entity_poly.type
_entity_poly.pdbx_seq_one_letter_code
_entity_poly.pdbx_strand_id
1 'polypeptide(L)'
;MNAFGSRGMRVLALANQKGGVGKTTTAINLGTALAAVGERVLIIDLDPQGNASTGLGVDERPLSTFDVLNGGATLAAAKVATHVPRLSIVPATIDLMSFERDSSGGGRHYRLRDCLAAMTAGETPDIATSYVLIDCPPSLNLLTVNALAAADAVLVPLQCEFFALEGLAQLLSTVEEIRVRLNPKLQIHGIVLTMYDQRTSLSDQVVDDVRRVLGEKVYATIIPRNVRVAESPSHGKPVLLYDYRCTGSQAYIQLASEVIERERRMRAA
;
A
#
# COMPACT_ATOMS: atom_id res chain seq x y z
N MET A 1 -7.71 -23.00 16.46
CA MET A 1 -6.85 -23.74 15.50
C MET A 1 -6.68 -22.84 14.30
N ASN A 2 -5.50 -22.23 14.13
CA ASN A 2 -5.21 -21.35 12.98
C ASN A 2 -5.12 -22.21 11.72
N ALA A 3 -6.09 -22.05 10.82
CA ALA A 3 -6.15 -22.77 9.53
C ALA A 3 -5.10 -22.29 8.50
N PHE A 4 -4.06 -21.57 8.94
CA PHE A 4 -3.07 -20.95 8.07
C PHE A 4 -1.67 -21.44 8.47
N GLY A 5 -1.21 -22.52 7.81
CA GLY A 5 0.20 -22.94 7.86
C GLY A 5 1.13 -21.75 7.51
N SER A 6 2.40 -21.84 7.86
CA SER A 6 3.45 -20.82 7.74
C SER A 6 3.42 -20.08 6.40
N ARG A 7 2.60 -19.03 6.30
CA ARG A 7 2.56 -18.14 5.15
C ARG A 7 3.71 -17.16 5.31
N GLY A 8 4.65 -17.18 4.38
CA GLY A 8 5.66 -16.13 4.31
C GLY A 8 5.01 -14.74 4.23
N MET A 9 5.68 -13.73 4.76
CA MET A 9 5.29 -12.32 4.66
C MET A 9 5.05 -11.93 3.20
N ARG A 10 3.99 -11.15 2.94
CA ARG A 10 3.67 -10.61 1.62
C ARG A 10 3.82 -9.10 1.60
N VAL A 11 4.62 -8.59 0.68
CA VAL A 11 4.92 -7.17 0.54
C VAL A 11 4.21 -6.59 -0.68
N LEU A 12 3.28 -5.66 -0.46
CA LEU A 12 2.51 -4.98 -1.51
C LEU A 12 2.85 -3.48 -1.52
N ALA A 13 3.35 -2.99 -2.65
CA ALA A 13 3.53 -1.55 -2.85
C ALA A 13 2.24 -0.94 -3.43
N LEU A 14 1.72 0.11 -2.79
CA LEU A 14 0.60 0.90 -3.29
C LEU A 14 1.17 2.06 -4.09
N ALA A 15 1.20 1.94 -5.41
CA ALA A 15 1.87 2.90 -6.28
C ALA A 15 0.94 3.44 -7.38
N ASN A 16 1.04 4.74 -7.62
CA ASN A 16 0.52 5.43 -8.79
C ASN A 16 1.21 6.79 -8.86
N GLN A 17 1.62 7.22 -10.05
CA GLN A 17 2.30 8.51 -10.27
C GLN A 17 1.39 9.70 -10.03
N LYS A 18 0.09 9.52 -10.18
CA LYS A 18 -0.87 10.58 -9.95
C LYS A 18 -1.13 10.80 -8.47
N GLY A 19 -1.08 12.05 -8.03
CA GLY A 19 -1.51 12.45 -6.69
C GLY A 19 -3.04 12.35 -6.54
N GLY A 20 -3.50 12.09 -5.31
CA GLY A 20 -4.93 12.12 -4.99
C GLY A 20 -5.76 10.91 -5.44
N VAL A 21 -5.17 9.86 -6.02
CA VAL A 21 -5.91 8.65 -6.50
C VAL A 21 -6.30 7.68 -5.38
N GLY A 22 -6.00 8.00 -4.13
CA GLY A 22 -6.37 7.17 -2.97
C GLY A 22 -5.35 6.11 -2.56
N LYS A 23 -4.04 6.28 -2.86
CA LYS A 23 -2.97 5.37 -2.40
C LYS A 23 -2.98 5.23 -0.88
N THR A 24 -2.75 6.32 -0.18
CA THR A 24 -2.74 6.39 1.29
C THR A 24 -4.05 5.91 1.90
N THR A 25 -5.18 6.36 1.34
CA THR A 25 -6.51 5.92 1.78
C THR A 25 -6.68 4.42 1.65
N THR A 26 -6.17 3.84 0.55
CA THR A 26 -6.22 2.38 0.32
C THR A 26 -5.26 1.66 1.26
N ALA A 27 -4.04 2.16 1.50
CA ALA A 27 -3.10 1.56 2.45
C ALA A 27 -3.71 1.45 3.86
N ILE A 28 -4.29 2.54 4.37
CA ILE A 28 -4.92 2.60 5.68
C ILE A 28 -6.11 1.63 5.77
N ASN A 29 -7.04 1.71 4.84
CA ASN A 29 -8.33 1.01 4.96
C ASN A 29 -8.23 -0.46 4.54
N LEU A 30 -7.43 -0.80 3.54
CA LEU A 30 -7.10 -2.19 3.22
C LEU A 30 -6.32 -2.84 4.37
N GLY A 31 -5.31 -2.13 4.92
CA GLY A 31 -4.55 -2.62 6.07
C GLY A 31 -5.45 -2.90 7.28
N THR A 32 -6.39 -2.00 7.56
CA THR A 32 -7.39 -2.17 8.62
C THR A 32 -8.30 -3.37 8.35
N ALA A 33 -8.79 -3.54 7.13
CA ALA A 33 -9.68 -4.64 6.77
C ALA A 33 -8.95 -6.00 6.83
N LEU A 34 -7.69 -6.07 6.40
CA LEU A 34 -6.84 -7.27 6.54
C LEU A 34 -6.60 -7.61 8.02
N ALA A 35 -6.33 -6.60 8.85
CA ALA A 35 -6.15 -6.80 10.29
C ALA A 35 -7.44 -7.29 10.97
N ALA A 36 -8.61 -6.80 10.55
CA ALA A 36 -9.91 -7.22 11.06
C ALA A 36 -10.23 -8.70 10.80
N VAL A 37 -9.72 -9.29 9.72
CA VAL A 37 -9.86 -10.72 9.44
C VAL A 37 -8.75 -11.59 10.03
N GLY A 38 -7.89 -10.99 10.87
CA GLY A 38 -6.90 -11.70 11.68
C GLY A 38 -5.48 -11.68 11.16
N GLU A 39 -5.20 -11.02 10.02
CA GLU A 39 -3.85 -10.86 9.51
C GLU A 39 -3.05 -9.86 10.37
N ARG A 40 -1.73 -10.03 10.44
CA ARG A 40 -0.82 -9.07 11.06
C ARG A 40 -0.26 -8.16 9.98
N VAL A 41 -0.59 -6.89 10.04
CA VAL A 41 -0.30 -5.93 8.98
C VAL A 41 0.67 -4.87 9.47
N LEU A 42 1.70 -4.60 8.66
CA LEU A 42 2.59 -3.47 8.80
C LEU A 42 2.37 -2.52 7.63
N ILE A 43 2.05 -1.26 7.89
CA ILE A 43 2.12 -0.20 6.89
C ILE A 43 3.49 0.46 6.98
N ILE A 44 4.15 0.68 5.84
CA ILE A 44 5.36 1.49 5.75
C ILE A 44 4.98 2.76 4.99
N ASP A 45 4.96 3.88 5.69
CA ASP A 45 4.69 5.18 5.10
C ASP A 45 5.99 5.69 4.45
N LEU A 46 6.00 5.78 3.12
CA LEU A 46 7.13 6.28 2.32
C LEU A 46 6.87 7.66 1.71
N ASP A 47 5.69 8.26 1.96
CA ASP A 47 5.43 9.62 1.52
C ASP A 47 5.98 10.61 2.56
N PRO A 48 6.89 11.53 2.20
CA PRO A 48 7.38 12.57 3.11
C PRO A 48 6.29 13.42 3.76
N GLN A 49 5.08 13.45 3.19
CA GLN A 49 3.93 14.14 3.77
C GLN A 49 3.38 13.44 5.01
N GLY A 50 3.67 12.16 5.22
CA GLY A 50 3.26 11.39 6.41
C GLY A 50 1.74 11.23 6.55
N ASN A 51 1.01 11.19 5.44
CA ASN A 51 -0.45 11.13 5.44
C ASN A 51 -1.00 9.82 5.97
N ALA A 52 -0.32 8.68 5.74
CA ALA A 52 -0.72 7.40 6.32
C ALA A 52 -0.53 7.40 7.84
N SER A 53 0.55 7.98 8.31
CA SER A 53 0.85 8.13 9.74
C SER A 53 -0.22 8.98 10.44
N THR A 54 -0.53 10.16 9.91
CA THR A 54 -1.57 11.05 10.44
C THR A 54 -2.95 10.41 10.38
N GLY A 55 -3.29 9.75 9.27
CA GLY A 55 -4.59 9.09 9.08
C GLY A 55 -4.83 7.90 10.02
N LEU A 56 -3.77 7.35 10.63
CA LEU A 56 -3.83 6.32 11.66
C LEU A 56 -3.69 6.88 13.08
N GLY A 57 -3.64 8.21 13.24
CA GLY A 57 -3.54 8.88 14.54
C GLY A 57 -2.15 8.73 15.19
N VAL A 58 -1.09 8.59 14.38
CA VAL A 58 0.29 8.51 14.87
C VAL A 58 0.94 9.89 14.75
N ASP A 59 0.89 10.65 15.85
CA ASP A 59 1.42 12.02 15.92
C ASP A 59 2.90 12.03 16.36
N GLU A 60 3.27 11.20 17.35
CA GLU A 60 4.65 11.06 17.81
C GLU A 60 5.43 10.10 16.93
N ARG A 61 6.53 10.59 16.34
CA ARG A 61 7.35 9.85 15.35
C ARG A 61 8.84 9.96 15.70
N PRO A 62 9.27 9.45 16.86
CA PRO A 62 10.67 9.56 17.30
C PRO A 62 11.63 8.80 16.40
N LEU A 63 11.16 7.72 15.76
CA LEU A 63 11.82 6.99 14.70
C LEU A 63 10.86 6.89 13.51
N SER A 64 11.41 7.01 12.31
CA SER A 64 10.64 7.09 11.08
C SER A 64 11.21 6.18 9.99
N THR A 65 10.54 6.08 8.88
CA THR A 65 11.03 5.38 7.69
C THR A 65 12.36 6.00 7.18
N PHE A 66 12.58 7.31 7.41
CA PHE A 66 13.85 7.94 7.10
C PHE A 66 15.01 7.32 7.90
N ASP A 67 14.83 7.16 9.23
CA ASP A 67 15.85 6.58 10.10
C ASP A 67 16.16 5.13 9.69
N VAL A 68 15.14 4.38 9.31
CA VAL A 68 15.28 3.00 8.81
C VAL A 68 16.11 2.96 7.51
N LEU A 69 15.76 3.79 6.53
CA LEU A 69 16.45 3.81 5.23
C LEU A 69 17.89 4.30 5.32
N ASN A 70 18.19 5.19 6.28
CA ASN A 70 19.54 5.66 6.56
C ASN A 70 20.38 4.71 7.44
N GLY A 71 19.77 3.64 7.97
CA GLY A 71 20.45 2.66 8.83
C GLY A 71 20.60 3.11 10.29
N GLY A 72 19.90 4.18 10.70
CA GLY A 72 19.84 4.66 12.08
C GLY A 72 18.88 3.87 12.97
N ALA A 73 17.93 3.13 12.37
CA ALA A 73 16.98 2.30 13.08
C ALA A 73 16.65 1.02 12.31
N THR A 74 16.12 0.01 13.01
CA THR A 74 15.49 -1.16 12.38
C THR A 74 14.00 -0.93 12.17
N LEU A 75 13.36 -1.66 11.23
CA LEU A 75 11.91 -1.64 11.07
C LEU A 75 11.18 -2.02 12.37
N ALA A 76 11.73 -2.97 13.12
CA ALA A 76 11.16 -3.40 14.39
C ALA A 76 11.18 -2.29 15.45
N ALA A 77 12.26 -1.49 15.50
CA ALA A 77 12.40 -0.37 16.44
C ALA A 77 11.51 0.83 16.06
N ALA A 78 11.35 1.09 14.74
CA ALA A 78 10.54 2.21 14.24
C ALA A 78 9.03 1.86 14.12
N LYS A 79 8.66 0.61 14.33
CA LYS A 79 7.27 0.14 14.25
C LYS A 79 6.44 0.67 15.42
N VAL A 80 5.38 1.40 15.12
CA VAL A 80 4.41 1.95 16.07
C VAL A 80 3.10 1.19 15.98
N ALA A 81 2.54 0.77 17.11
CA ALA A 81 1.20 0.19 17.16
C ALA A 81 0.13 1.25 16.88
N THR A 82 -0.91 0.89 16.18
CA THR A 82 -2.05 1.78 15.92
C THR A 82 -3.24 1.46 16.84
N HIS A 83 -4.29 2.25 16.77
CA HIS A 83 -5.56 1.95 17.44
C HIS A 83 -6.29 0.72 16.86
N VAL A 84 -5.84 0.20 15.72
CA VAL A 84 -6.38 -1.01 15.10
C VAL A 84 -5.57 -2.21 15.59
N PRO A 85 -6.18 -3.19 16.28
CA PRO A 85 -5.48 -4.41 16.68
C PRO A 85 -4.83 -5.10 15.47
N ARG A 86 -3.59 -5.58 15.63
CA ARG A 86 -2.79 -6.25 14.59
C ARG A 86 -2.35 -5.38 13.41
N LEU A 87 -2.62 -4.07 13.44
CA LEU A 87 -2.10 -3.10 12.48
C LEU A 87 -1.06 -2.22 13.16
N SER A 88 0.12 -2.19 12.57
CA SER A 88 1.21 -1.28 12.96
C SER A 88 1.65 -0.46 11.77
N ILE A 89 2.37 0.62 12.03
CA ILE A 89 2.94 1.48 11.01
C ILE A 89 4.39 1.83 11.33
N VAL A 90 5.25 1.93 10.32
CA VAL A 90 6.50 2.70 10.39
C VAL A 90 6.19 4.06 9.82
N PRO A 91 6.19 5.13 10.64
CA PRO A 91 5.72 6.44 10.22
C PRO A 91 6.73 7.16 9.33
N ALA A 92 6.23 8.09 8.52
CA ALA A 92 7.06 9.00 7.73
C ALA A 92 7.22 10.37 8.38
N THR A 93 8.35 11.01 8.08
CA THR A 93 8.61 12.41 8.37
C THR A 93 9.09 13.12 7.11
N ILE A 94 9.10 14.46 7.14
CA ILE A 94 9.59 15.28 6.03
C ILE A 94 11.07 14.99 5.70
N ASP A 95 11.82 14.43 6.63
CA ASP A 95 13.23 14.07 6.46
C ASP A 95 13.48 13.07 5.33
N LEU A 96 12.45 12.29 4.94
CA LEU A 96 12.51 11.43 3.75
C LEU A 96 12.88 12.18 2.47
N MET A 97 12.62 13.49 2.38
CA MET A 97 13.07 14.31 1.25
C MET A 97 14.60 14.40 1.16
N SER A 98 15.31 14.32 2.28
CA SER A 98 16.77 14.33 2.28
C SER A 98 17.35 13.01 1.79
N PHE A 99 16.67 11.89 2.03
CA PHE A 99 17.04 10.59 1.48
C PHE A 99 17.01 10.59 -0.06
N GLU A 100 16.14 11.35 -0.69
CA GLU A 100 16.09 11.49 -2.15
C GLU A 100 17.24 12.30 -2.71
N ARG A 101 17.68 13.34 -1.99
CA ARG A 101 18.71 14.31 -2.45
C ARG A 101 20.13 13.78 -2.31
N ASP A 102 20.38 12.93 -1.33
CA ASP A 102 21.69 12.36 -1.10
C ASP A 102 22.01 11.33 -2.19
N SER A 103 22.90 11.68 -3.13
CA SER A 103 23.33 10.84 -4.25
C SER A 103 24.51 9.92 -3.92
N SER A 104 25.03 9.94 -2.69
CA SER A 104 26.20 9.18 -2.28
C SER A 104 25.86 7.73 -1.91
N GLY A 105 26.41 6.76 -2.64
CA GLY A 105 26.40 5.35 -2.28
C GLY A 105 25.65 4.40 -3.23
N GLY A 106 26.33 3.33 -3.64
CA GLY A 106 25.73 2.24 -4.41
C GLY A 106 24.72 1.43 -3.59
N GLY A 107 23.71 0.86 -4.26
CA GLY A 107 22.75 -0.04 -3.61
C GLY A 107 21.59 0.63 -2.85
N ARG A 108 21.46 1.95 -2.90
CA ARG A 108 20.41 2.69 -2.18
C ARG A 108 18.99 2.28 -2.55
N HIS A 109 18.76 1.76 -3.75
CA HIS A 109 17.44 1.26 -4.19
C HIS A 109 17.02 -0.05 -3.52
N TYR A 110 17.92 -0.68 -2.78
CA TYR A 110 17.64 -1.94 -2.08
C TYR A 110 17.51 -1.79 -0.56
N ARG A 111 17.66 -0.57 -0.03
CA ARG A 111 17.64 -0.34 1.42
C ARG A 111 16.39 -0.90 2.10
N LEU A 112 15.22 -0.60 1.57
CA LEU A 112 13.97 -1.10 2.15
C LEU A 112 13.87 -2.63 2.06
N ARG A 113 14.28 -3.22 0.93
CA ARG A 113 14.33 -4.68 0.77
C ARG A 113 15.20 -5.34 1.83
N ASP A 114 16.38 -4.78 2.05
CA ASP A 114 17.35 -5.33 3.00
C ASP A 114 16.85 -5.19 4.45
N CYS A 115 16.18 -4.07 4.79
CA CYS A 115 15.53 -3.88 6.08
C CYS A 115 14.37 -4.86 6.31
N LEU A 116 13.55 -5.16 5.29
CA LEU A 116 12.47 -6.14 5.37
C LEU A 116 13.01 -7.56 5.56
N ALA A 117 14.08 -7.91 4.85
CA ALA A 117 14.73 -9.21 5.01
C ALA A 117 15.29 -9.39 6.45
N ALA A 118 15.90 -8.35 7.00
CA ALA A 118 16.41 -8.37 8.39
C ALA A 118 15.27 -8.48 9.42
N MET A 119 14.13 -7.80 9.20
CA MET A 119 12.95 -7.91 10.05
C MET A 119 12.39 -9.33 10.05
N THR A 120 12.22 -9.94 8.88
CA THR A 120 11.69 -11.31 8.74
C THR A 120 12.57 -12.33 9.45
N ALA A 121 13.89 -12.17 9.40
CA ALA A 121 14.84 -13.07 10.07
C ALA A 121 14.75 -12.98 11.61
N GLY A 122 14.25 -11.88 12.16
CA GLY A 122 14.10 -11.65 13.60
C GLY A 122 12.71 -11.96 14.16
N GLU A 123 11.70 -12.20 13.32
CA GLU A 123 10.33 -12.50 13.76
C GLU A 123 10.14 -14.00 14.04
N THR A 124 9.46 -14.30 15.15
CA THR A 124 9.00 -15.69 15.43
C THR A 124 7.65 -15.93 14.75
N PRO A 125 7.29 -17.20 14.44
CA PRO A 125 6.04 -17.52 13.74
C PRO A 125 4.77 -16.97 14.41
N ASP A 126 4.76 -16.87 15.74
CA ASP A 126 3.59 -16.42 16.51
C ASP A 126 3.33 -14.91 16.39
N ILE A 127 4.35 -14.12 16.05
CA ILE A 127 4.27 -12.67 15.91
C ILE A 127 4.60 -12.18 14.49
N ALA A 128 4.87 -13.11 13.57
CA ALA A 128 5.29 -12.78 12.21
C ALA A 128 4.25 -11.92 11.48
N THR A 129 4.74 -10.91 10.79
CA THR A 129 3.96 -10.03 9.93
C THR A 129 3.48 -10.81 8.71
N SER A 130 2.16 -10.81 8.45
CA SER A 130 1.57 -11.49 7.28
C SER A 130 1.61 -10.63 6.03
N TYR A 131 1.29 -9.34 6.19
CA TYR A 131 1.26 -8.36 5.09
C TYR A 131 2.05 -7.11 5.45
N VAL A 132 2.84 -6.64 4.49
CA VAL A 132 3.43 -5.30 4.50
C VAL A 132 2.80 -4.50 3.36
N LEU A 133 2.22 -3.36 3.68
CA LEU A 133 1.67 -2.41 2.71
C LEU A 133 2.57 -1.18 2.68
N ILE A 134 3.19 -0.89 1.54
CA ILE A 134 4.07 0.27 1.38
C ILE A 134 3.27 1.38 0.71
N ASP A 135 3.00 2.47 1.43
CA ASP A 135 2.35 3.67 0.87
C ASP A 135 3.39 4.52 0.14
N CYS A 136 3.32 4.58 -1.18
CA CYS A 136 4.28 5.27 -2.02
C CYS A 136 3.90 6.73 -2.27
N PRO A 137 4.87 7.66 -2.36
CA PRO A 137 4.62 9.02 -2.81
C PRO A 137 4.11 9.07 -4.26
N PRO A 138 3.53 10.22 -4.70
CA PRO A 138 2.99 10.36 -6.06
C PRO A 138 4.06 10.60 -7.14
N SER A 139 5.30 10.25 -6.89
CA SER A 139 6.45 10.47 -7.79
C SER A 139 7.22 9.17 -8.00
N LEU A 140 7.84 9.03 -9.18
CA LEU A 140 8.77 7.92 -9.47
C LEU A 140 10.19 8.31 -9.06
N ASN A 141 10.38 8.57 -7.80
CA ASN A 141 11.65 8.91 -7.19
C ASN A 141 12.33 7.69 -6.54
N LEU A 142 13.45 7.92 -5.86
CA LEU A 142 14.22 6.87 -5.18
C LEU A 142 13.38 6.13 -4.11
N LEU A 143 12.43 6.79 -3.45
CA LEU A 143 11.55 6.15 -2.46
C LEU A 143 10.61 5.13 -3.14
N THR A 144 9.97 5.53 -4.24
CA THR A 144 9.13 4.60 -5.02
C THR A 144 9.95 3.45 -5.60
N VAL A 145 11.17 3.72 -6.07
CA VAL A 145 12.09 2.66 -6.54
C VAL A 145 12.40 1.68 -5.39
N ASN A 146 12.68 2.16 -4.17
CA ASN A 146 12.87 1.31 -3.00
C ASN A 146 11.64 0.44 -2.69
N ALA A 147 10.45 1.02 -2.75
CA ALA A 147 9.21 0.27 -2.55
C ALA A 147 9.06 -0.86 -3.57
N LEU A 148 9.23 -0.56 -4.86
CA LEU A 148 9.07 -1.54 -5.94
C LEU A 148 10.19 -2.60 -5.94
N ALA A 149 11.42 -2.23 -5.57
CA ALA A 149 12.53 -3.16 -5.44
C ALA A 149 12.35 -4.14 -4.25
N ALA A 150 11.59 -3.74 -3.23
CA ALA A 150 11.31 -4.52 -2.03
C ALA A 150 10.00 -5.33 -2.10
N ALA A 151 9.06 -4.92 -2.97
CA ALA A 151 7.74 -5.51 -3.04
C ALA A 151 7.71 -6.84 -3.80
N ASP A 152 6.80 -7.73 -3.39
CA ASP A 152 6.43 -8.91 -4.17
C ASP A 152 5.49 -8.54 -5.32
N ALA A 153 4.60 -7.55 -5.06
CA ALA A 153 3.67 -7.09 -6.08
C ALA A 153 3.21 -5.64 -5.85
N VAL A 154 2.65 -5.06 -6.92
CA VAL A 154 2.10 -3.70 -6.91
C VAL A 154 0.58 -3.77 -6.93
N LEU A 155 -0.07 -3.14 -5.97
CA LEU A 155 -1.49 -2.82 -5.98
C LEU A 155 -1.64 -1.37 -6.45
N VAL A 156 -2.43 -1.16 -7.51
CA VAL A 156 -2.55 0.14 -8.17
C VAL A 156 -3.94 0.74 -7.91
N PRO A 157 -4.06 1.71 -6.99
CA PRO A 157 -5.27 2.53 -6.91
C PRO A 157 -5.38 3.44 -8.12
N LEU A 158 -6.51 3.40 -8.81
CA LEU A 158 -6.77 4.15 -10.04
C LEU A 158 -8.09 4.89 -9.93
N GLN A 159 -8.06 6.21 -9.96
CA GLN A 159 -9.27 7.03 -9.91
C GLN A 159 -10.06 6.90 -11.21
N CYS A 160 -11.41 6.79 -11.10
CA CYS A 160 -12.33 6.76 -12.25
C CYS A 160 -12.46 8.15 -12.89
N GLU A 161 -11.48 8.53 -13.74
CA GLU A 161 -11.44 9.81 -14.44
C GLU A 161 -10.83 9.68 -15.84
N PHE A 162 -10.99 10.68 -16.67
CA PHE A 162 -10.70 10.64 -18.11
C PHE A 162 -9.26 10.18 -18.46
N PHE A 163 -8.25 10.65 -17.72
CA PHE A 163 -6.85 10.30 -18.00
C PHE A 163 -6.35 9.05 -17.23
N ALA A 164 -7.25 8.23 -16.72
CA ALA A 164 -6.88 7.06 -15.91
C ALA A 164 -5.96 6.08 -16.64
N LEU A 165 -6.27 5.74 -17.90
CA LEU A 165 -5.50 4.78 -18.70
C LEU A 165 -4.11 5.30 -19.10
N GLU A 166 -3.96 6.60 -19.36
CA GLU A 166 -2.66 7.20 -19.71
C GLU A 166 -1.69 7.12 -18.53
N GLY A 167 -2.09 7.57 -17.35
CA GLY A 167 -1.27 7.48 -16.15
C GLY A 167 -0.95 6.04 -15.76
N LEU A 168 -1.89 5.12 -16.00
CA LEU A 168 -1.66 3.69 -15.75
C LEU A 168 -0.62 3.10 -16.71
N ALA A 169 -0.66 3.42 -18.00
CA ALA A 169 0.31 2.92 -18.98
C ALA A 169 1.75 3.33 -18.60
N GLN A 170 1.94 4.58 -18.15
CA GLN A 170 3.23 5.06 -17.67
C GLN A 170 3.71 4.31 -16.42
N LEU A 171 2.82 4.05 -15.45
CA LEU A 171 3.16 3.26 -14.27
C LEU A 171 3.56 1.83 -14.65
N LEU A 172 2.80 1.17 -15.54
CA LEU A 172 3.10 -0.19 -15.97
C LEU A 172 4.45 -0.30 -16.68
N SER A 173 4.82 0.70 -17.49
CA SER A 173 6.16 0.79 -18.10
C SER A 173 7.25 0.87 -17.02
N THR A 174 7.05 1.69 -16.01
CA THR A 174 8.02 1.80 -14.88
C THR A 174 8.13 0.50 -14.09
N VAL A 175 7.01 -0.15 -13.79
CA VAL A 175 7.02 -1.45 -13.11
C VAL A 175 7.83 -2.47 -13.92
N GLU A 176 7.67 -2.47 -15.26
CA GLU A 176 8.44 -3.34 -16.13
C GLU A 176 9.94 -3.04 -16.10
N GLU A 177 10.33 -1.76 -16.11
CA GLU A 177 11.74 -1.37 -15.98
C GLU A 177 12.34 -1.84 -14.65
N ILE A 178 11.61 -1.67 -13.55
CA ILE A 178 12.03 -2.15 -12.21
C ILE A 178 12.13 -3.68 -12.20
N ARG A 179 11.17 -4.37 -12.82
CA ARG A 179 11.17 -5.83 -12.93
C ARG A 179 12.42 -6.34 -13.64
N VAL A 180 12.77 -5.72 -14.76
CA VAL A 180 13.94 -6.13 -15.55
C VAL A 180 15.27 -5.83 -14.84
N ARG A 181 15.37 -4.69 -14.15
CA ARG A 181 16.66 -4.19 -13.65
C ARG A 181 16.91 -4.50 -12.17
N LEU A 182 15.87 -4.48 -11.34
CA LEU A 182 16.01 -4.48 -9.89
C LEU A 182 15.28 -5.61 -9.17
N ASN A 183 14.08 -6.01 -9.65
CA ASN A 183 13.24 -6.99 -8.97
C ASN A 183 12.51 -7.90 -9.97
N PRO A 184 13.17 -8.96 -10.47
CA PRO A 184 12.58 -9.86 -11.47
C PRO A 184 11.29 -10.58 -11.03
N LYS A 185 11.01 -10.61 -9.73
CA LYS A 185 9.83 -11.25 -9.14
C LYS A 185 8.62 -10.30 -9.04
N LEU A 186 8.83 -9.00 -9.28
CA LEU A 186 7.78 -8.00 -9.13
C LEU A 186 6.61 -8.29 -10.07
N GLN A 187 5.41 -8.33 -9.53
CA GLN A 187 4.17 -8.59 -10.26
C GLN A 187 3.17 -7.45 -10.08
N ILE A 188 2.20 -7.34 -10.96
CA ILE A 188 1.00 -6.53 -10.70
C ILE A 188 0.00 -7.41 -9.94
N HIS A 189 -0.26 -7.07 -8.68
CA HIS A 189 -1.27 -7.75 -7.88
C HIS A 189 -2.67 -7.47 -8.41
N GLY A 190 -2.93 -6.19 -8.73
CA GLY A 190 -4.19 -5.76 -9.30
C GLY A 190 -4.37 -4.26 -9.31
N ILE A 191 -5.37 -3.82 -10.06
CA ILE A 191 -5.80 -2.43 -10.16
C ILE A 191 -7.13 -2.29 -9.43
N VAL A 192 -7.21 -1.42 -8.41
CA VAL A 192 -8.46 -1.09 -7.72
C VAL A 192 -8.97 0.26 -8.20
N LEU A 193 -10.16 0.27 -8.76
CA LEU A 193 -10.84 1.48 -9.17
C LEU A 193 -11.36 2.24 -7.94
N THR A 194 -11.03 3.52 -7.85
CA THR A 194 -11.32 4.37 -6.69
C THR A 194 -12.15 5.59 -7.07
N MET A 195 -12.79 6.18 -6.06
CA MET A 195 -13.60 7.41 -6.21
C MET A 195 -14.66 7.30 -7.31
N TYR A 196 -15.18 6.10 -7.51
CA TYR A 196 -16.27 5.86 -8.44
C TYR A 196 -17.52 6.66 -8.03
N ASP A 197 -18.04 7.44 -8.94
CA ASP A 197 -19.25 8.23 -8.74
C ASP A 197 -20.35 7.72 -9.69
N GLN A 198 -21.29 6.96 -9.14
CA GLN A 198 -22.42 6.38 -9.88
C GLN A 198 -23.37 7.43 -10.52
N ARG A 199 -23.19 8.72 -10.20
CA ARG A 199 -24.00 9.81 -10.79
C ARG A 199 -23.43 10.28 -12.12
N THR A 200 -22.26 9.81 -12.51
CA THR A 200 -21.57 10.24 -13.73
C THR A 200 -21.35 9.06 -14.68
N SER A 201 -21.79 9.21 -15.93
CA SER A 201 -21.52 8.23 -16.99
C SER A 201 -20.01 8.08 -17.30
N LEU A 202 -19.22 9.10 -16.99
CA LEU A 202 -17.76 9.04 -17.14
C LEU A 202 -17.16 7.93 -16.27
N SER A 203 -17.61 7.78 -15.03
CA SER A 203 -17.11 6.72 -14.15
C SER A 203 -17.39 5.33 -14.72
N ASP A 204 -18.59 5.10 -15.28
CA ASP A 204 -18.94 3.83 -15.94
C ASP A 204 -18.06 3.56 -17.16
N GLN A 205 -17.89 4.57 -18.03
CA GLN A 205 -17.04 4.46 -19.22
C GLN A 205 -15.59 4.10 -18.84
N VAL A 206 -15.01 4.75 -17.82
CA VAL A 206 -13.66 4.45 -17.34
C VAL A 206 -13.56 3.03 -16.79
N VAL A 207 -14.56 2.57 -16.02
CA VAL A 207 -14.62 1.20 -15.50
C VAL A 207 -14.59 0.19 -16.65
N ASP A 208 -15.43 0.39 -17.67
CA ASP A 208 -15.54 -0.50 -18.83
C ASP A 208 -14.26 -0.51 -19.67
N ASP A 209 -13.67 0.67 -19.91
CA ASP A 209 -12.42 0.79 -20.66
C ASP A 209 -11.25 0.11 -19.95
N VAL A 210 -11.09 0.36 -18.64
CA VAL A 210 -10.02 -0.25 -17.84
C VAL A 210 -10.18 -1.77 -17.78
N ARG A 211 -11.40 -2.27 -17.57
CA ARG A 211 -11.69 -3.71 -17.56
C ARG A 211 -11.47 -4.37 -18.92
N ARG A 212 -11.83 -3.68 -20.01
CA ARG A 212 -11.62 -4.18 -21.37
C ARG A 212 -10.14 -4.35 -21.70
N VAL A 213 -9.30 -3.41 -21.27
CA VAL A 213 -7.85 -3.40 -21.55
C VAL A 213 -7.08 -4.36 -20.64
N LEU A 214 -7.44 -4.45 -19.35
CA LEU A 214 -6.64 -5.12 -18.34
C LEU A 214 -7.25 -6.40 -17.78
N GLY A 215 -8.52 -6.67 -18.11
CA GLY A 215 -9.19 -7.93 -17.79
C GLY A 215 -9.12 -8.27 -16.29
N GLU A 216 -8.64 -9.47 -16.01
CA GLU A 216 -8.56 -10.04 -14.66
C GLU A 216 -7.59 -9.29 -13.71
N LYS A 217 -6.73 -8.42 -14.24
CA LYS A 217 -5.87 -7.58 -13.39
C LYS A 217 -6.67 -6.53 -12.61
N VAL A 218 -7.88 -6.18 -13.06
CA VAL A 218 -8.76 -5.24 -12.35
C VAL A 218 -9.51 -5.99 -11.26
N TYR A 219 -9.55 -5.42 -10.06
CA TYR A 219 -10.39 -5.98 -8.99
C TYR A 219 -11.87 -5.87 -9.35
N ALA A 220 -12.65 -6.85 -8.94
CA ALA A 220 -14.11 -6.79 -9.05
C ALA A 220 -14.66 -5.67 -8.15
N THR A 221 -14.05 -5.52 -6.98
CA THR A 221 -14.37 -4.47 -6.02
C THR A 221 -13.99 -3.09 -6.55
N ILE A 222 -14.92 -2.14 -6.46
CA ILE A 222 -14.75 -0.72 -6.78
C ILE A 222 -14.96 0.10 -5.51
N ILE A 223 -14.07 1.05 -5.23
CA ILE A 223 -14.18 1.94 -4.07
C ILE A 223 -14.99 3.18 -4.48
N PRO A 224 -16.19 3.38 -3.91
CA PRO A 224 -17.02 4.53 -4.27
C PRO A 224 -16.46 5.84 -3.71
N ARG A 225 -16.80 6.96 -4.37
CA ARG A 225 -16.63 8.29 -3.77
C ARG A 225 -17.51 8.37 -2.53
N ASN A 226 -16.92 8.62 -1.38
CA ASN A 226 -17.63 8.61 -0.11
C ASN A 226 -17.06 9.66 0.85
N VAL A 227 -17.92 10.49 1.41
CA VAL A 227 -17.53 11.58 2.32
C VAL A 227 -16.90 11.03 3.59
N ARG A 228 -17.41 9.90 4.14
CA ARG A 228 -16.85 9.28 5.35
C ARG A 228 -15.40 8.80 5.16
N VAL A 229 -15.10 8.31 3.96
CA VAL A 229 -13.71 7.93 3.59
C VAL A 229 -12.80 9.15 3.53
N ALA A 230 -13.32 10.29 3.02
CA ALA A 230 -12.54 11.52 2.88
C ALA A 230 -12.29 12.21 4.23
N GLU A 231 -13.24 12.18 5.15
CA GLU A 231 -13.14 12.89 6.43
C GLU A 231 -12.49 12.06 7.54
N SER A 232 -12.53 10.73 7.48
CA SER A 232 -12.00 9.85 8.53
C SER A 232 -10.53 10.10 8.89
N PRO A 233 -9.60 10.45 7.95
CA PRO A 233 -8.22 10.74 8.29
C PRO A 233 -8.05 11.98 9.17
N SER A 234 -8.94 12.99 9.07
CA SER A 234 -8.89 14.16 9.95
C SER A 234 -9.21 13.85 11.41
N HIS A 235 -9.76 12.67 11.68
CA HIS A 235 -10.01 12.13 13.01
C HIS A 235 -8.96 11.10 13.45
N GLY A 236 -7.89 10.90 12.68
CA GLY A 236 -6.85 9.90 12.94
C GLY A 236 -7.37 8.46 12.94
N LYS A 237 -8.45 8.18 12.20
CA LYS A 237 -9.13 6.88 12.21
C LYS A 237 -9.34 6.33 10.79
N PRO A 238 -9.08 5.03 10.56
CA PRO A 238 -9.55 4.36 9.35
C PRO A 238 -11.08 4.45 9.23
N VAL A 239 -11.60 4.46 8.00
CA VAL A 239 -13.05 4.57 7.78
C VAL A 239 -13.83 3.43 8.42
N LEU A 240 -13.25 2.23 8.54
CA LEU A 240 -13.87 1.08 9.19
C LEU A 240 -14.14 1.32 10.69
N LEU A 241 -13.31 2.13 11.36
CA LEU A 241 -13.52 2.53 12.76
C LEU A 241 -14.35 3.81 12.86
N TYR A 242 -14.34 4.66 11.82
CA TYR A 242 -15.06 5.92 11.80
C TYR A 242 -16.55 5.73 11.49
N ASP A 243 -16.85 4.98 10.44
CA ASP A 243 -18.22 4.62 10.03
C ASP A 243 -18.22 3.26 9.31
N TYR A 244 -18.37 2.18 10.09
CA TYR A 244 -18.38 0.82 9.57
C TYR A 244 -19.47 0.56 8.52
N ARG A 245 -20.62 1.24 8.61
CA ARG A 245 -21.78 0.99 7.77
C ARG A 245 -21.75 1.71 6.42
N CYS A 246 -20.87 2.70 6.25
CA CYS A 246 -20.78 3.41 5.00
C CYS A 246 -20.32 2.52 3.84
N THR A 247 -20.70 2.87 2.62
CA THR A 247 -20.38 2.10 1.41
C THR A 247 -18.88 1.99 1.18
N GLY A 248 -18.08 3.00 1.60
CA GLY A 248 -16.63 2.96 1.53
C GLY A 248 -16.02 1.90 2.42
N SER A 249 -16.48 1.77 3.67
CA SER A 249 -16.03 0.72 4.59
C SER A 249 -16.32 -0.68 4.05
N GLN A 250 -17.55 -0.89 3.57
CA GLN A 250 -17.95 -2.18 3.00
C GLN A 250 -17.12 -2.53 1.75
N ALA A 251 -16.81 -1.56 0.91
CA ALA A 251 -15.96 -1.76 -0.26
C ALA A 251 -14.52 -2.17 0.13
N TYR A 252 -13.92 -1.55 1.17
CA TYR A 252 -12.59 -1.96 1.62
C TYR A 252 -12.56 -3.36 2.26
N ILE A 253 -13.63 -3.78 2.94
CA ILE A 253 -13.79 -5.15 3.45
C ILE A 253 -13.84 -6.15 2.27
N GLN A 254 -14.61 -5.84 1.24
CA GLN A 254 -14.69 -6.66 0.03
C GLN A 254 -13.34 -6.73 -0.69
N LEU A 255 -12.63 -5.59 -0.82
CA LEU A 255 -11.29 -5.55 -1.40
C LEU A 255 -10.31 -6.43 -0.63
N ALA A 256 -10.33 -6.39 0.70
CA ALA A 256 -9.45 -7.25 1.51
C ALA A 256 -9.73 -8.74 1.26
N SER A 257 -10.99 -9.14 1.16
CA SER A 257 -11.37 -10.51 0.83
C SER A 257 -10.85 -10.92 -0.54
N GLU A 258 -10.98 -10.05 -1.53
CA GLU A 258 -10.50 -10.29 -2.90
C GLU A 258 -8.96 -10.33 -2.97
N VAL A 259 -8.26 -9.49 -2.21
CA VAL A 259 -6.78 -9.54 -2.09
C VAL A 259 -6.34 -10.89 -1.53
N ILE A 260 -6.94 -11.35 -0.43
CA ILE A 260 -6.61 -12.65 0.17
C ILE A 260 -6.87 -13.81 -0.81
N GLU A 261 -7.97 -13.76 -1.54
CA GLU A 261 -8.30 -14.79 -2.50
C GLU A 261 -7.33 -14.82 -3.69
N ARG A 262 -6.95 -13.66 -4.23
CA ARG A 262 -5.93 -13.57 -5.29
C ARG A 262 -4.58 -14.09 -4.82
N GLU A 263 -4.16 -13.74 -3.60
CA GLU A 263 -2.92 -14.26 -3.02
C GLU A 263 -2.93 -15.80 -2.92
N ARG A 264 -4.06 -16.38 -2.55
CA ARG A 264 -4.20 -17.85 -2.50
C ARG A 264 -4.02 -18.48 -3.89
N ARG A 265 -4.62 -17.87 -4.91
CA ARG A 265 -4.49 -18.34 -6.32
C ARG A 265 -3.06 -18.18 -6.83
N MET A 266 -2.41 -17.04 -6.60
CA MET A 266 -1.03 -16.76 -7.03
C MET A 266 0.00 -17.69 -6.39
N ARG A 267 -0.26 -18.21 -5.18
CA ARG A 267 0.60 -19.19 -4.50
C ARG A 267 0.35 -20.62 -4.93
N ALA A 268 -0.80 -20.90 -5.51
CA ALA A 268 -1.19 -22.23 -5.98
C ALA A 268 -0.75 -22.51 -7.43
N ALA A 269 -0.41 -21.46 -8.18
CA ALA A 269 0.07 -21.51 -9.56
C ALA A 269 1.60 -21.57 -9.62
#